data_b2c4cc4c3e65cc0e4f0835f042b49dde
#
_entry.id   b2c4cc4c3e65cc0e4f0835f042b49dde
#
_cell.length_a   1.000
_cell.length_b   1.000
_cell.length_c   1.000
_cell.angle_alpha   90.00
_cell.angle_beta   90.00
_cell.angle_gamma   90.00
#
_symmetry.space_group_name_H-M   'P 1'
#
loop_
_entity.id
_entity.type
_entity.pdbx_description
1 polymer ?
#
loop_
_entity_poly.entity_id
_entity_poly.type
_entity_poly.pdbx_seq_one_letter_code
_entity_poly.pdbx_strand_id
1 'polypeptide(L)'
;MSSKRLAVLEKMTAAGSKDPFAWYGLAMEYSGLGRTDDALATFEKLRALDASYVAMYLMCGTMLAKAGRVDDGRAWLESGITAATAKSDGHALSELQDALAGLG
;
A
#
# COMPACT_ATOMS: atom_id res chain seq x y z
N MET A 1 -9.10 -18.43 5.70
CA MET A 1 -8.07 -17.90 6.59
C MET A 1 -6.75 -17.84 5.85
N SER A 2 -6.07 -16.71 5.97
CA SER A 2 -4.87 -16.43 5.21
C SER A 2 -3.56 -16.80 5.91
N SER A 3 -3.60 -17.56 7.02
CA SER A 3 -2.40 -17.86 7.80
C SER A 3 -1.31 -18.55 7.00
N LYS A 4 -1.67 -19.46 6.08
CA LYS A 4 -0.69 -20.11 5.20
C LYS A 4 -0.08 -19.13 4.22
N ARG A 5 -0.91 -18.28 3.63
CA ARG A 5 -0.47 -17.26 2.68
C ARG A 5 0.44 -16.25 3.39
N LEU A 6 0.06 -15.81 4.58
CA LEU A 6 0.87 -14.90 5.37
C LEU A 6 2.24 -15.52 5.66
N ALA A 7 2.28 -16.76 6.12
CA ALA A 7 3.54 -17.42 6.44
C ALA A 7 4.45 -17.54 5.22
N VAL A 8 3.89 -17.88 4.05
CA VAL A 8 4.67 -17.96 2.81
C VAL A 8 5.25 -16.60 2.44
N LEU A 9 4.43 -15.56 2.50
CA LEU A 9 4.88 -14.20 2.15
C LEU A 9 5.91 -13.68 3.13
N GLU A 10 5.74 -13.95 4.43
CA GLU A 10 6.74 -13.57 5.43
C GLU A 10 8.08 -14.27 5.16
N LYS A 11 8.03 -15.54 4.80
CA LYS A 11 9.25 -16.30 4.49
C LYS A 11 9.94 -15.75 3.25
N MET A 12 9.18 -15.46 2.19
CA MET A 12 9.74 -14.90 0.95
C MET A 12 10.42 -13.55 1.20
N THR A 13 9.75 -12.67 1.93
CA THR A 13 10.27 -11.32 2.18
C THR A 13 11.45 -11.36 3.15
N ALA A 14 11.41 -12.22 4.18
CA ALA A 14 12.51 -12.40 5.11
C ALA A 14 13.76 -12.95 4.42
N ALA A 15 13.57 -13.73 3.34
CA ALA A 15 14.69 -14.24 2.52
C ALA A 15 15.26 -13.17 1.58
N GLY A 16 14.73 -11.95 1.62
CA GLY A 16 15.25 -10.83 0.84
C GLY A 16 14.68 -10.70 -0.55
N SER A 17 13.45 -11.17 -0.78
CA SER A 17 12.79 -11.02 -2.08
C SER A 17 12.83 -9.56 -2.54
N LYS A 18 13.16 -9.36 -3.82
CA LYS A 18 13.12 -8.04 -4.46
C LYS A 18 11.91 -7.90 -5.38
N ASP A 19 10.99 -8.87 -5.34
CA ASP A 19 9.77 -8.83 -6.12
C ASP A 19 8.75 -7.92 -5.42
N PRO A 20 8.41 -6.76 -6.02
CA PRO A 20 7.45 -5.84 -5.40
C PRO A 20 6.11 -6.50 -5.10
N PHE A 21 5.69 -7.45 -5.94
CA PHE A 21 4.41 -8.11 -5.76
C PHE A 21 4.36 -8.92 -4.46
N ALA A 22 5.50 -9.54 -4.05
CA ALA A 22 5.56 -10.28 -2.79
C ALA A 22 5.37 -9.33 -1.60
N TRP A 23 6.01 -8.17 -1.63
CA TRP A 23 5.86 -7.16 -0.57
C TRP A 23 4.45 -6.58 -0.55
N TYR A 24 3.87 -6.32 -1.73
CA TYR A 24 2.49 -5.85 -1.82
C TYR A 24 1.53 -6.88 -1.21
N GLY A 25 1.69 -8.15 -1.57
CA GLY A 25 0.88 -9.23 -1.01
C GLY A 25 0.97 -9.32 0.50
N LEU A 26 2.20 -9.21 1.05
CA LEU A 26 2.41 -9.24 2.50
C LEU A 26 1.70 -8.07 3.19
N ALA A 27 1.87 -6.86 2.65
CA ALA A 27 1.22 -5.67 3.20
C ALA A 27 -0.31 -5.82 3.21
N MET A 28 -0.87 -6.36 2.13
CA MET A 28 -2.31 -6.58 2.02
C MET A 28 -2.82 -7.62 3.03
N GLU A 29 -2.03 -8.69 3.29
CA GLU A 29 -2.40 -9.66 4.30
C GLU A 29 -2.40 -9.04 5.70
N TYR A 30 -1.39 -8.25 6.04
CA TYR A 30 -1.37 -7.55 7.32
C TYR A 30 -2.54 -6.58 7.44
N SER A 31 -2.83 -5.83 6.39
CA SER A 31 -3.96 -4.89 6.37
C SER A 31 -5.28 -5.61 6.62
N GLY A 32 -5.49 -6.74 5.95
CA GLY A 32 -6.69 -7.54 6.10
C GLY A 32 -6.88 -8.11 7.51
N LEU A 33 -5.76 -8.31 8.23
CA LEU A 33 -5.77 -8.81 9.62
C LEU A 33 -5.90 -7.69 10.65
N GLY A 34 -5.98 -6.45 10.21
CA GLY A 34 -6.04 -5.30 11.12
C GLY A 34 -4.67 -4.94 11.73
N ARG A 35 -3.59 -5.51 11.21
CA ARG A 35 -2.23 -5.24 11.69
C ARG A 35 -1.66 -4.03 10.94
N THR A 36 -2.21 -2.87 11.24
CA THR A 36 -1.95 -1.63 10.52
C THR A 36 -0.47 -1.21 10.53
N ASP A 37 0.18 -1.29 11.69
CA ASP A 37 1.58 -0.88 11.79
C ASP A 37 2.50 -1.82 11.01
N ASP A 38 2.22 -3.13 11.05
CA ASP A 38 2.98 -4.11 10.26
C ASP A 38 2.76 -3.88 8.77
N ALA A 39 1.52 -3.60 8.37
CA ALA A 39 1.19 -3.30 6.98
C ALA A 39 1.91 -2.03 6.53
N LEU A 40 1.90 -0.98 7.34
CA LEU A 40 2.56 0.28 7.00
C LEU A 40 4.06 0.07 6.80
N ALA A 41 4.73 -0.63 7.71
CA ALA A 41 6.15 -0.91 7.58
C ALA A 41 6.45 -1.68 6.30
N THR A 42 5.55 -2.61 5.92
CA THR A 42 5.70 -3.41 4.71
C THR A 42 5.48 -2.56 3.45
N PHE A 43 4.49 -1.67 3.46
CA PHE A 43 4.28 -0.72 2.36
C PHE A 43 5.49 0.21 2.20
N GLU A 44 6.10 0.63 3.30
CA GLU A 44 7.31 1.46 3.24
C GLU A 44 8.48 0.72 2.59
N LYS A 45 8.63 -0.57 2.88
CA LYS A 45 9.63 -1.41 2.21
C LYS A 45 9.34 -1.53 0.71
N LEU A 46 8.07 -1.73 0.36
CA LEU A 46 7.67 -1.79 -1.04
C LEU A 46 8.01 -0.48 -1.76
N ARG A 47 7.71 0.66 -1.14
CA ARG A 47 8.02 1.96 -1.73
C ARG A 47 9.52 2.13 -1.95
N ALA A 48 10.34 1.64 -1.02
CA ALA A 48 11.78 1.69 -1.16
C ALA A 48 12.27 0.83 -2.33
N LEU A 49 11.58 -0.29 -2.61
CA LEU A 49 11.92 -1.17 -3.74
C LEU A 49 11.42 -0.61 -5.07
N ASP A 50 10.21 -0.06 -5.08
CA ASP A 50 9.58 0.41 -6.33
C ASP A 50 8.56 1.48 -6.01
N ALA A 51 9.00 2.73 -6.00
CA ALA A 51 8.14 3.87 -5.74
C ALA A 51 7.07 4.10 -6.82
N SER A 52 7.21 3.44 -7.97
CA SER A 52 6.24 3.53 -9.07
C SER A 52 5.12 2.49 -8.99
N TYR A 53 5.10 1.68 -7.94
CA TYR A 53 4.06 0.66 -7.74
C TYR A 53 2.78 1.36 -7.26
N VAL A 54 1.96 1.82 -8.21
CA VAL A 54 0.86 2.77 -7.95
C VAL A 54 -0.18 2.23 -6.98
N ALA A 55 -0.56 0.96 -7.10
CA ALA A 55 -1.59 0.34 -6.25
C ALA A 55 -1.27 0.44 -4.76
N MET A 56 0.01 0.47 -4.41
CA MET A 56 0.46 0.59 -3.03
C MET A 56 -0.08 1.85 -2.34
N TYR A 57 -0.07 2.96 -3.05
CA TYR A 57 -0.46 4.25 -2.48
C TYR A 57 -1.93 4.30 -2.12
N LEU A 58 -2.79 3.76 -2.99
CA LEU A 58 -4.22 3.71 -2.73
C LEU A 58 -4.52 2.82 -1.53
N MET A 59 -3.94 1.63 -1.50
CA MET A 59 -4.21 0.67 -0.43
C MET A 59 -3.68 1.15 0.91
N CYS A 60 -2.46 1.67 0.94
CA CYS A 60 -1.87 2.18 2.18
C CYS A 60 -2.63 3.41 2.68
N GLY A 61 -2.93 4.34 1.79
CA GLY A 61 -3.64 5.56 2.16
C GLY A 61 -5.03 5.29 2.73
N THR A 62 -5.79 4.41 2.09
CA THR A 62 -7.14 4.07 2.57
C THR A 62 -7.09 3.29 3.87
N MET A 63 -6.12 2.40 4.03
CA MET A 63 -5.92 1.66 5.28
C MET A 63 -5.67 2.62 6.45
N LEU A 64 -4.77 3.58 6.26
CA LEU A 64 -4.43 4.54 7.30
C LEU A 64 -5.62 5.42 7.66
N ALA A 65 -6.37 5.89 6.67
CA ALA A 65 -7.55 6.69 6.90
C ALA A 65 -8.60 5.93 7.71
N LYS A 66 -8.83 4.65 7.39
CA LYS A 66 -9.76 3.81 8.14
C LYS A 66 -9.31 3.57 9.57
N ALA A 67 -8.00 3.56 9.81
CA ALA A 67 -7.43 3.39 11.15
C ALA A 67 -7.43 4.70 11.95
N GLY A 68 -8.01 5.76 11.43
CA GLY A 68 -8.05 7.06 12.09
C GLY A 68 -6.83 7.93 11.86
N ARG A 69 -5.87 7.46 11.04
CA ARG A 69 -4.64 8.20 10.73
C ARG A 69 -4.81 8.94 9.40
N VAL A 70 -5.74 9.90 9.40
CA VAL A 70 -6.20 10.57 8.19
C VAL A 70 -5.11 11.38 7.51
N ASP A 71 -4.30 12.13 8.29
CA ASP A 71 -3.24 12.95 7.70
C ASP A 71 -2.17 12.08 7.03
N ASP A 72 -1.79 10.98 7.67
CA ASP A 72 -0.84 10.02 7.07
C ASP A 72 -1.43 9.40 5.80
N GLY A 73 -2.71 9.02 5.86
CA GLY A 73 -3.40 8.47 4.70
C GLY A 73 -3.46 9.46 3.54
N ARG A 74 -3.73 10.72 3.84
CA ARG A 74 -3.74 11.79 2.84
C ARG A 74 -2.39 11.91 2.15
N ALA A 75 -1.30 11.88 2.91
CA ALA A 75 0.04 11.98 2.35
C ALA A 75 0.34 10.83 1.37
N TRP A 76 -0.07 9.61 1.72
CA TRP A 76 0.10 8.46 0.83
C TRP A 76 -0.71 8.61 -0.45
N LEU A 77 -1.96 9.07 -0.35
CA LEU A 77 -2.81 9.28 -1.52
C LEU A 77 -2.24 10.36 -2.44
N GLU A 78 -1.75 11.45 -1.87
CA GLU A 78 -1.13 12.53 -2.65
C GLU A 78 0.13 12.04 -3.38
N SER A 79 0.96 11.27 -2.70
CA SER A 79 2.13 10.65 -3.35
C SER A 79 1.71 9.71 -4.48
N GLY A 80 0.60 8.98 -4.28
CA GLY A 80 0.04 8.10 -5.31
C GLY A 80 -0.42 8.86 -6.54
N ILE A 81 -1.00 10.04 -6.36
CA ILE A 81 -1.41 10.89 -7.49
C ILE A 81 -0.19 11.28 -8.33
N THR A 82 0.90 11.64 -7.67
CA THR A 82 2.15 11.96 -8.36
C THR A 82 2.65 10.75 -9.15
N ALA A 83 2.66 9.56 -8.54
CA ALA A 83 3.13 8.34 -9.18
C ALA A 83 2.24 7.94 -10.37
N ALA A 84 0.92 8.01 -10.19
CA ALA A 84 -0.03 7.67 -11.26
C ALA A 84 0.07 8.64 -12.43
N THR A 85 0.26 9.92 -12.15
CA THR A 85 0.45 10.94 -13.18
C THR A 85 1.72 10.65 -13.98
N ALA A 86 2.80 10.32 -13.30
CA ALA A 86 4.08 10.00 -13.96
C ALA A 86 3.97 8.79 -14.89
N LYS A 87 3.10 7.82 -14.54
CA LYS A 87 2.88 6.62 -15.35
C LYS A 87 1.76 6.78 -16.37
N SER A 88 1.11 7.93 -16.41
CA SER A 88 -0.07 8.16 -17.24
C SER A 88 -1.18 7.13 -16.98
N ASP A 89 -1.31 6.70 -15.72
CA ASP A 89 -2.32 5.72 -15.29
C ASP A 89 -3.59 6.47 -14.88
N GLY A 90 -4.44 6.76 -15.86
CA GLY A 90 -5.67 7.55 -15.64
C GLY A 90 -6.67 6.86 -14.73
N HIS A 91 -6.76 5.53 -14.77
CA HIS A 91 -7.68 4.79 -13.91
C HIS A 91 -7.25 4.90 -12.44
N ALA A 92 -5.98 4.65 -12.17
CA ALA A 92 -5.45 4.77 -10.81
C ALA A 92 -5.53 6.21 -10.31
N LEU A 93 -5.24 7.18 -11.18
CA LEU A 93 -5.34 8.59 -10.82
C LEU A 93 -6.75 8.94 -10.35
N SER A 94 -7.77 8.49 -11.09
CA SER A 94 -9.17 8.74 -10.74
C SER A 94 -9.52 8.12 -9.38
N GLU A 95 -9.10 6.88 -9.14
CA GLU A 95 -9.35 6.21 -7.86
C GLU A 95 -8.69 6.92 -6.69
N LEU A 96 -7.45 7.38 -6.88
CA LEU A 96 -6.71 8.11 -5.85
C LEU A 96 -7.35 9.46 -5.54
N GLN A 97 -7.79 10.17 -6.58
CA GLN A 97 -8.49 11.45 -6.41
C GLN A 97 -9.81 11.27 -5.66
N ASP A 98 -10.57 10.22 -6.00
CA ASP A 98 -11.82 9.93 -5.32
C ASP A 98 -11.59 9.60 -3.84
N ALA A 99 -10.58 8.80 -3.55
CA ALA A 99 -10.24 8.45 -2.17
C ALA A 99 -9.83 9.68 -1.37
N LEU A 100 -9.04 10.55 -1.97
CA LEU A 100 -8.59 11.79 -1.34
C LEU A 100 -9.77 12.72 -1.06
N ALA A 101 -10.67 12.88 -2.01
CA ALA A 101 -11.87 13.70 -1.84
C ALA A 101 -12.75 13.18 -0.71
N GLY A 102 -12.80 11.86 -0.53
CA GLY A 102 -13.56 11.22 0.54
C GLY A 102 -13.04 11.49 1.95
N LEU A 103 -11.83 11.98 2.08
CA LEU A 103 -11.27 12.32 3.39
C LEU A 103 -11.74 13.68 3.93
N GLY A 104 -12.38 14.45 3.10
CA GLY A 104 -12.91 15.75 3.48
C GLY A 104 -11.92 16.86 3.28
#